data_c225b56e2b3b7dd8aa27fd9e059e47d2
#
_entry.id   c225b56e2b3b7dd8aa27fd9e059e47d2
#
_cell.length_a   1.000
_cell.length_b   1.000
_cell.length_c   1.000
_cell.angle_alpha   90.00
_cell.angle_beta   90.00
_cell.angle_gamma   90.00
#
_symmetry.space_group_name_H-M   'P 1'
#
loop_
_entity.id
_entity.type
_entity.pdbx_description
1 polymer ?
#
loop_
_entity_poly.entity_id
_entity_poly.type
_entity_poly.pdbx_seq_one_letter_code
_entity_poly.pdbx_strand_id
1 'polypeptide(L)'
;MSILKKLSDHIKQKGLRATLHKIWKHYVFSHQELIWMERDLVTPIPPHKLRPYNPLRLETITAQNAVAFGKHFGDRIGTMAELANEGHTGHMYLNEDGDAVAFIWGSKGNYHDRHYYGCWFPVKPGEFFEFGGEQIRAYWGTTLSVDFQLNLWKAMADQGCNKVVDVCEFHNIPALKLHIRMGYKEQGRIMNVYELFGRWRFYRETRYSDSRLEALRKPAPSTVAAEAT
;
A
#
# COMPACT_ATOMS: atom_id res chain seq x y z
N MET A 1 -10.85 -28.45 0.59
CA MET A 1 -11.70 -28.48 -0.63
C MET A 1 -10.79 -28.53 -1.85
N SER A 2 -10.94 -29.52 -2.76
CA SER A 2 -10.03 -29.74 -3.91
C SER A 2 -10.06 -28.52 -4.87
N ILE A 3 -8.89 -28.16 -5.42
CA ILE A 3 -8.74 -27.11 -6.46
C ILE A 3 -9.65 -27.39 -7.67
N LEU A 4 -9.79 -28.66 -8.05
CA LEU A 4 -10.66 -29.11 -9.13
C LEU A 4 -12.14 -28.79 -8.86
N LYS A 5 -12.62 -28.91 -7.63
CA LYS A 5 -14.00 -28.54 -7.25
C LYS A 5 -14.23 -27.06 -7.37
N LYS A 6 -13.30 -26.22 -6.87
CA LYS A 6 -13.38 -24.75 -7.01
C LYS A 6 -13.38 -24.31 -8.48
N LEU A 7 -12.61 -24.99 -9.33
CA LEU A 7 -12.52 -24.71 -10.76
C LEU A 7 -13.85 -25.07 -11.46
N SER A 8 -14.39 -26.26 -11.18
CA SER A 8 -15.68 -26.71 -11.71
C SER A 8 -16.83 -25.78 -11.32
N ASP A 9 -16.87 -25.36 -10.06
CA ASP A 9 -17.91 -24.43 -9.58
C ASP A 9 -17.79 -23.05 -10.23
N HIS A 10 -16.58 -22.56 -10.46
CA HIS A 10 -16.34 -21.30 -11.13
C HIS A 10 -16.73 -21.35 -12.63
N ILE A 11 -16.46 -22.49 -13.32
CA ILE A 11 -16.88 -22.71 -14.70
C ILE A 11 -18.41 -22.71 -14.82
N LYS A 12 -19.10 -23.38 -13.89
CA LYS A 12 -20.57 -23.41 -13.87
C LYS A 12 -21.19 -22.03 -13.63
N GLN A 13 -20.56 -21.19 -12.78
CA GLN A 13 -21.09 -19.87 -12.41
C GLN A 13 -20.78 -18.78 -13.44
N LYS A 14 -19.57 -18.76 -14.02
CA LYS A 14 -19.07 -17.66 -14.84
C LYS A 14 -18.66 -18.06 -16.26
N GLY A 15 -18.78 -19.34 -16.58
CA GLY A 15 -18.42 -19.89 -17.88
C GLY A 15 -16.94 -20.19 -18.07
N LEU A 16 -16.63 -21.02 -19.04
CA LEU A 16 -15.28 -21.49 -19.34
C LEU A 16 -14.33 -20.34 -19.72
N ARG A 17 -14.78 -19.39 -20.54
CA ARG A 17 -13.96 -18.26 -21.02
C ARG A 17 -13.50 -17.36 -19.85
N ALA A 18 -14.39 -17.03 -18.92
CA ALA A 18 -14.08 -16.23 -17.74
C ALA A 18 -13.11 -16.97 -16.78
N THR A 19 -13.28 -18.29 -16.68
CA THR A 19 -12.40 -19.15 -15.87
C THR A 19 -11.01 -19.22 -16.48
N LEU A 20 -10.90 -19.45 -17.78
CA LEU A 20 -9.62 -19.46 -18.50
C LEU A 20 -8.93 -18.10 -18.43
N HIS A 21 -9.66 -17.00 -18.57
CA HIS A 21 -9.10 -15.65 -18.41
C HIS A 21 -8.56 -15.41 -17.01
N LYS A 22 -9.28 -15.88 -15.97
CA LYS A 22 -8.81 -15.79 -14.58
C LYS A 22 -7.55 -16.62 -14.34
N ILE A 23 -7.49 -17.86 -14.88
CA ILE A 23 -6.32 -18.72 -14.81
C ILE A 23 -5.14 -18.05 -15.52
N TRP A 24 -5.35 -17.55 -16.74
CA TRP A 24 -4.36 -16.84 -17.50
C TRP A 24 -3.78 -15.65 -16.72
N LYS A 25 -4.65 -14.77 -16.23
CA LYS A 25 -4.25 -13.57 -15.47
C LYS A 25 -3.52 -13.89 -14.16
N HIS A 26 -3.82 -15.02 -13.53
CA HIS A 26 -3.26 -15.36 -12.22
C HIS A 26 -2.01 -16.25 -12.29
N TYR A 27 -1.94 -17.12 -13.30
CA TYR A 27 -0.85 -18.12 -13.39
C TYR A 27 0.06 -17.94 -14.61
N VAL A 28 -0.35 -17.21 -15.63
CA VAL A 28 0.44 -17.06 -16.85
C VAL A 28 1.00 -15.68 -17.00
N PHE A 29 0.18 -14.66 -16.85
CA PHE A 29 0.60 -13.27 -17.03
C PHE A 29 -0.16 -12.34 -16.10
N SER A 30 0.55 -11.58 -15.28
CA SER A 30 -0.01 -10.45 -14.54
C SER A 30 0.70 -9.15 -14.92
N HIS A 31 -0.05 -8.06 -14.88
CA HIS A 31 0.46 -6.70 -15.08
C HIS A 31 -0.12 -5.81 -14.00
N GLN A 32 0.76 -5.09 -13.33
CA GLN A 32 0.42 -4.11 -12.30
C GLN A 32 0.98 -2.75 -12.69
N GLU A 33 0.19 -1.71 -12.54
CA GLU A 33 0.58 -0.32 -12.75
C GLU A 33 0.71 0.36 -11.38
N LEU A 34 1.93 0.76 -11.03
CA LEU A 34 2.22 1.46 -9.79
C LEU A 34 2.46 2.93 -10.10
N ILE A 35 1.57 3.81 -9.64
CA ILE A 35 1.69 5.25 -9.82
C ILE A 35 2.68 5.78 -8.78
N TRP A 36 3.71 6.47 -9.23
CA TRP A 36 4.63 7.20 -8.36
C TRP A 36 3.95 8.44 -7.79
N MET A 37 4.03 8.57 -6.48
CA MET A 37 3.47 9.67 -5.71
C MET A 37 4.52 10.26 -4.80
N GLU A 38 4.39 11.56 -4.51
CA GLU A 38 5.30 12.25 -3.59
C GLU A 38 4.57 13.28 -2.75
N ARG A 39 5.18 13.64 -1.63
CA ARG A 39 4.71 14.70 -0.76
C ARG A 39 5.86 15.31 0.02
N ASP A 40 5.87 16.63 0.16
CA ASP A 40 6.74 17.35 1.09
C ASP A 40 6.22 17.23 2.53
N LEU A 41 7.08 16.86 3.47
CA LEU A 41 6.69 16.62 4.86
C LEU A 41 6.26 17.90 5.60
N VAL A 42 6.74 19.06 5.18
CA VAL A 42 6.39 20.36 5.77
C VAL A 42 4.99 20.86 5.40
N THR A 43 4.36 20.29 4.36
CA THR A 43 3.03 20.71 3.92
C THR A 43 1.97 20.21 4.91
N PRO A 44 1.08 21.06 5.44
CA PRO A 44 -0.01 20.63 6.32
C PRO A 44 -0.91 19.59 5.65
N ILE A 45 -1.42 18.66 6.44
CA ILE A 45 -2.38 17.66 5.95
C ILE A 45 -3.75 18.33 5.86
N PRO A 46 -4.48 18.13 4.73
CA PRO A 46 -5.86 18.62 4.62
C PRO A 46 -6.75 18.01 5.70
N PRO A 47 -7.73 18.73 6.22
CA PRO A 47 -8.70 18.20 7.17
C PRO A 47 -9.38 16.94 6.63
N HIS A 48 -9.57 15.93 7.47
CA HIS A 48 -10.22 14.68 7.10
C HIS A 48 -11.30 14.29 8.12
N LYS A 49 -12.33 13.60 7.63
CA LYS A 49 -13.43 13.05 8.44
C LYS A 49 -13.28 11.53 8.46
N LEU A 50 -12.52 11.02 9.42
CA LEU A 50 -12.38 9.59 9.67
C LEU A 50 -12.83 9.29 11.11
N ARG A 51 -13.26 8.07 11.36
CA ARG A 51 -13.64 7.66 12.70
C ARG A 51 -12.39 7.52 13.57
N PRO A 52 -12.44 7.92 14.85
CA PRO A 52 -11.37 7.61 15.78
C PRO A 52 -11.27 6.08 15.96
N TYR A 53 -10.14 5.62 16.47
CA TYR A 53 -9.92 4.23 16.87
C TYR A 53 -9.58 4.17 18.37
N ASN A 54 -9.73 3.01 18.98
CA ASN A 54 -9.29 2.79 20.36
C ASN A 54 -7.77 2.92 20.43
N PRO A 55 -7.24 3.45 21.53
CA PRO A 55 -5.81 3.60 21.73
C PRO A 55 -5.06 2.30 21.45
N LEU A 56 -3.99 2.39 20.68
CA LEU A 56 -3.08 1.31 20.33
C LEU A 56 -1.66 1.70 20.77
N ARG A 57 -0.84 0.73 21.11
CA ARG A 57 0.55 0.97 21.46
C ARG A 57 1.39 1.03 20.19
N LEU A 58 2.05 2.15 19.95
CA LEU A 58 3.00 2.33 18.85
C LEU A 58 4.37 1.78 19.26
N GLU A 59 4.95 0.93 18.43
CA GLU A 59 6.31 0.43 18.60
C GLU A 59 7.10 0.47 17.29
N THR A 60 8.42 0.67 17.40
CA THR A 60 9.34 0.45 16.27
C THR A 60 9.49 -1.05 16.05
N ILE A 61 9.43 -1.47 14.80
CA ILE A 61 9.62 -2.87 14.44
C ILE A 61 11.11 -3.23 14.53
N THR A 62 11.37 -4.33 15.21
CA THR A 62 12.69 -4.95 15.32
C THR A 62 12.59 -6.43 14.96
N ALA A 63 13.73 -7.08 14.70
CA ALA A 63 13.73 -8.53 14.45
C ALA A 63 13.16 -9.32 15.65
N GLN A 64 13.39 -8.81 16.88
CA GLN A 64 12.95 -9.47 18.11
C GLN A 64 11.44 -9.41 18.32
N ASN A 65 10.81 -8.26 18.02
CA ASN A 65 9.38 -8.08 18.23
C ASN A 65 8.51 -8.41 17.00
N ALA A 66 9.12 -8.86 15.89
CA ALA A 66 8.40 -9.30 14.70
C ALA A 66 7.41 -10.44 14.97
N VAL A 67 7.57 -11.18 16.05
CA VAL A 67 6.63 -12.23 16.49
C VAL A 67 5.22 -11.69 16.76
N ALA A 68 5.06 -10.39 17.08
CA ALA A 68 3.77 -9.74 17.28
C ALA A 68 2.86 -9.79 16.03
N PHE A 69 3.44 -10.01 14.85
CA PHE A 69 2.70 -10.16 13.59
C PHE A 69 1.98 -11.50 13.46
N GLY A 70 2.27 -12.48 14.34
CA GLY A 70 1.86 -13.88 14.20
C GLY A 70 0.36 -14.10 13.99
N LYS A 71 -0.48 -13.38 14.71
CA LYS A 71 -1.94 -13.57 14.69
C LYS A 71 -2.60 -13.07 13.40
N HIS A 72 -2.18 -11.91 12.90
CA HIS A 72 -2.86 -11.22 11.80
C HIS A 72 -2.06 -11.23 10.48
N PHE A 73 -0.73 -11.35 10.57
CA PHE A 73 0.20 -11.27 9.44
C PHE A 73 1.28 -12.36 9.53
N GLY A 74 0.91 -13.56 9.99
CA GLY A 74 1.86 -14.63 10.36
C GLY A 74 2.78 -15.09 9.23
N ASP A 75 2.34 -15.01 7.98
CA ASP A 75 3.13 -15.29 6.79
C ASP A 75 4.25 -14.26 6.53
N ARG A 76 4.22 -13.12 7.23
CA ARG A 76 5.16 -12.00 7.06
C ARG A 76 6.16 -11.84 8.20
N ILE A 77 6.13 -12.65 9.25
CA ILE A 77 7.04 -12.52 10.41
C ILE A 77 8.50 -12.45 9.93
N GLY A 78 8.90 -13.39 9.05
CA GLY A 78 10.26 -13.42 8.51
C GLY A 78 10.62 -12.15 7.73
N THR A 79 9.69 -11.65 6.90
CA THR A 79 9.87 -10.40 6.15
C THR A 79 10.03 -9.19 7.06
N MET A 80 9.24 -9.11 8.16
CA MET A 80 9.33 -8.00 9.12
C MET A 80 10.69 -7.99 9.83
N ALA A 81 11.16 -9.16 10.24
CA ALA A 81 12.49 -9.32 10.85
C ALA A 81 13.62 -8.98 9.87
N GLU A 82 13.50 -9.40 8.60
CA GLU A 82 14.47 -9.12 7.55
C GLU A 82 14.58 -7.62 7.28
N LEU A 83 13.46 -6.92 7.07
CA LEU A 83 13.44 -5.47 6.82
C LEU A 83 14.02 -4.66 7.98
N ALA A 84 13.75 -5.08 9.22
CA ALA A 84 14.34 -4.46 10.41
C ALA A 84 15.87 -4.65 10.46
N ASN A 85 16.37 -5.86 10.14
CA ASN A 85 17.81 -6.16 10.09
C ASN A 85 18.52 -5.42 8.94
N GLU A 86 17.84 -5.10 7.85
CA GLU A 86 18.36 -4.29 6.76
C GLU A 86 18.45 -2.79 7.10
N GLY A 87 17.95 -2.39 8.28
CA GLY A 87 18.03 -1.01 8.77
C GLY A 87 16.90 -0.11 8.24
N HIS A 88 15.83 -0.69 7.70
CA HIS A 88 14.63 0.08 7.39
C HIS A 88 13.92 0.54 8.67
N THR A 89 13.27 1.70 8.62
CA THR A 89 12.48 2.21 9.73
C THR A 89 11.06 1.69 9.62
N GLY A 90 10.63 0.86 10.57
CA GLY A 90 9.29 0.31 10.59
C GLY A 90 8.56 0.64 11.89
N HIS A 91 7.27 0.95 11.78
CA HIS A 91 6.38 1.15 12.92
C HIS A 91 5.23 0.15 12.88
N MET A 92 4.86 -0.38 14.04
CA MET A 92 3.67 -1.22 14.22
C MET A 92 2.79 -0.68 15.34
N TYR A 93 1.51 -1.00 15.25
CA TYR A 93 0.51 -0.69 16.25
C TYR A 93 0.01 -2.00 16.85
N LEU A 94 0.13 -2.10 18.17
CA LEU A 94 -0.23 -3.27 18.94
C LEU A 94 -1.57 -3.04 19.67
N ASN A 95 -2.42 -4.05 19.66
CA ASN A 95 -3.61 -4.09 20.50
C ASN A 95 -3.27 -4.43 21.95
N GLU A 96 -4.28 -4.55 22.81
CA GLU A 96 -4.11 -4.89 24.24
C GLU A 96 -3.48 -6.27 24.46
N ASP A 97 -3.69 -7.20 23.53
CA ASP A 97 -3.11 -8.56 23.57
C ASP A 97 -1.62 -8.57 23.14
N GLY A 98 -1.10 -7.45 22.61
CA GLY A 98 0.26 -7.37 22.06
C GLY A 98 0.38 -7.84 20.62
N ASP A 99 -0.74 -8.06 19.91
CA ASP A 99 -0.75 -8.44 18.49
C ASP A 99 -0.63 -7.20 17.61
N ALA A 100 0.20 -7.25 16.56
CA ALA A 100 0.28 -6.20 15.56
C ALA A 100 -1.00 -6.15 14.71
N VAL A 101 -1.65 -4.98 14.67
CA VAL A 101 -2.91 -4.75 13.93
C VAL A 101 -2.73 -3.77 12.76
N ALA A 102 -1.63 -3.03 12.74
CA ALA A 102 -1.22 -2.18 11.61
C ALA A 102 0.29 -2.01 11.62
N PHE A 103 0.85 -1.70 10.45
CA PHE A 103 2.27 -1.41 10.29
C PHE A 103 2.54 -0.58 9.05
N ILE A 104 3.75 0.02 9.00
CA ILE A 104 4.25 0.79 7.86
C ILE A 104 5.77 0.82 7.90
N TRP A 105 6.40 0.94 6.73
CA TRP A 105 7.85 0.98 6.57
C TRP A 105 8.32 2.20 5.78
N GLY A 106 9.55 2.65 6.06
CA GLY A 106 10.26 3.67 5.32
C GLY A 106 11.72 3.31 5.09
N SER A 107 12.23 3.61 3.89
CA SER A 107 13.64 3.42 3.52
C SER A 107 14.26 4.73 3.07
N LYS A 108 15.41 5.13 3.62
CA LYS A 108 16.19 6.30 3.18
C LYS A 108 17.11 6.03 1.98
N GLY A 109 17.32 4.78 1.68
CA GLY A 109 18.14 4.36 0.53
C GLY A 109 17.30 3.71 -0.55
N ASN A 110 17.93 3.41 -1.68
CA ASN A 110 17.29 2.64 -2.73
C ASN A 110 16.71 1.36 -2.15
N TYR A 111 15.43 1.11 -2.40
CA TYR A 111 14.70 -0.04 -1.88
C TYR A 111 14.48 -1.08 -2.96
N HIS A 112 14.84 -2.34 -2.69
CA HIS A 112 14.53 -3.48 -3.54
C HIS A 112 13.37 -4.25 -2.93
N ASP A 113 12.19 -4.11 -3.51
CA ASP A 113 11.04 -4.89 -3.07
C ASP A 113 11.11 -6.33 -3.60
N ARG A 114 11.66 -7.22 -2.80
CA ARG A 114 11.79 -8.65 -3.14
C ARG A 114 10.51 -9.43 -2.93
N HIS A 115 9.59 -8.92 -2.12
CA HIS A 115 8.45 -9.67 -1.62
C HIS A 115 7.21 -9.55 -2.49
N TYR A 116 7.01 -8.37 -3.14
CA TYR A 116 5.80 -8.09 -3.91
C TYR A 116 6.07 -7.86 -5.39
N TYR A 117 6.82 -6.82 -5.71
CA TYR A 117 6.95 -6.36 -7.10
C TYR A 117 8.25 -6.83 -7.77
N GLY A 118 9.27 -7.20 -7.00
CA GLY A 118 10.56 -7.63 -7.51
C GLY A 118 11.34 -6.54 -8.24
N CYS A 119 11.10 -5.26 -7.90
CA CYS A 119 11.73 -4.12 -8.57
C CYS A 119 12.46 -3.18 -7.60
N TRP A 120 13.31 -2.32 -8.15
CA TRP A 120 14.02 -1.30 -7.41
C TRP A 120 13.25 0.02 -7.40
N PHE A 121 13.20 0.64 -6.24
CA PHE A 121 12.67 1.98 -6.04
C PHE A 121 13.83 2.91 -5.65
N PRO A 122 14.28 3.80 -6.57
CA PRO A 122 15.36 4.74 -6.28
C PRO A 122 14.89 5.85 -5.34
N VAL A 123 15.72 6.18 -4.36
CA VAL A 123 15.49 7.22 -3.37
C VAL A 123 16.59 8.25 -3.44
N LYS A 124 16.26 9.52 -3.57
CA LYS A 124 17.22 10.62 -3.66
C LYS A 124 17.61 11.13 -2.26
N PRO A 125 18.72 11.85 -2.12
CA PRO A 125 19.08 12.51 -0.88
C PRO A 125 17.94 13.42 -0.36
N GLY A 126 17.61 13.30 0.93
CA GLY A 126 16.50 14.03 1.56
C GLY A 126 15.11 13.42 1.35
N GLU A 127 14.98 12.41 0.50
CA GLU A 127 13.75 11.62 0.34
C GLU A 127 13.80 10.35 1.19
N PHE A 128 12.62 9.77 1.44
CA PHE A 128 12.50 8.37 1.83
C PHE A 128 11.38 7.71 1.04
N PHE A 129 11.49 6.40 0.82
CA PHE A 129 10.47 5.59 0.20
C PHE A 129 9.58 4.96 1.26
N GLU A 130 8.28 5.27 1.21
CA GLU A 130 7.26 4.66 2.09
C GLU A 130 6.71 3.39 1.43
N PHE A 131 6.54 2.31 2.19
CA PHE A 131 6.06 1.05 1.67
C PHE A 131 5.40 0.17 2.73
N GLY A 132 4.66 -0.83 2.28
CA GLY A 132 4.12 -1.89 3.14
C GLY A 132 3.08 -1.42 4.16
N GLY A 133 2.48 -0.25 3.99
CA GLY A 133 1.44 0.25 4.88
C GLY A 133 0.19 -0.65 4.86
N GLU A 134 -0.11 -1.35 5.95
CA GLU A 134 -1.25 -2.25 6.06
C GLU A 134 -1.88 -2.20 7.45
N GLN A 135 -3.20 -2.45 7.49
CA GLN A 135 -3.96 -2.58 8.74
C GLN A 135 -5.03 -3.66 8.59
N ILE A 136 -5.38 -4.31 9.68
CA ILE A 136 -6.46 -5.28 9.67
C ILE A 136 -7.80 -4.61 9.40
N ARG A 137 -8.76 -5.36 8.87
CA ARG A 137 -10.06 -4.85 8.41
C ARG A 137 -10.84 -4.12 9.49
N ALA A 138 -10.68 -4.49 10.76
CA ALA A 138 -11.37 -3.86 11.89
C ALA A 138 -11.08 -2.35 12.00
N TYR A 139 -9.92 -1.90 11.53
CA TYR A 139 -9.52 -0.48 11.57
C TYR A 139 -9.70 0.27 10.24
N TRP A 140 -10.29 -0.35 9.22
CA TRP A 140 -10.54 0.34 7.96
C TRP A 140 -11.51 1.52 8.14
N GLY A 141 -11.18 2.65 7.52
CA GLY A 141 -11.95 3.90 7.60
C GLY A 141 -11.83 4.63 8.94
N THR A 142 -10.82 4.28 9.76
CA THR A 142 -10.46 5.01 10.98
C THR A 142 -9.27 5.94 10.72
N THR A 143 -8.95 6.80 11.71
CA THR A 143 -7.77 7.69 11.65
C THR A 143 -6.46 6.91 11.74
N LEU A 144 -6.45 5.63 12.10
CA LEU A 144 -5.24 4.82 12.22
C LEU A 144 -4.37 4.87 10.95
N SER A 145 -5.00 4.82 9.75
CA SER A 145 -4.27 4.92 8.48
C SER A 145 -3.56 6.26 8.26
N VAL A 146 -4.04 7.33 8.90
CA VAL A 146 -3.38 8.64 8.90
C VAL A 146 -2.28 8.67 9.95
N ASP A 147 -2.58 8.17 11.15
CA ASP A 147 -1.68 8.24 12.29
C ASP A 147 -0.40 7.43 12.06
N PHE A 148 -0.48 6.24 11.43
CA PHE A 148 0.72 5.48 11.17
C PHE A 148 1.63 6.16 10.12
N GLN A 149 1.07 6.81 9.10
CA GLN A 149 1.86 7.60 8.16
C GLN A 149 2.51 8.80 8.86
N LEU A 150 1.75 9.55 9.66
CA LEU A 150 2.27 10.72 10.38
C LEU A 150 3.43 10.36 11.32
N ASN A 151 3.31 9.25 12.05
CA ASN A 151 4.36 8.81 12.95
C ASN A 151 5.62 8.36 12.20
N LEU A 152 5.46 7.68 11.05
CA LEU A 152 6.59 7.35 10.19
C LEU A 152 7.24 8.63 9.63
N TRP A 153 6.44 9.58 9.10
CA TRP A 153 6.96 10.82 8.54
C TRP A 153 7.73 11.64 9.58
N LYS A 154 7.22 11.69 10.81
CA LYS A 154 7.93 12.35 11.92
C LYS A 154 9.28 11.67 12.16
N ALA A 155 9.31 10.35 12.29
CA ALA A 155 10.55 9.61 12.54
C ALA A 155 11.56 9.77 11.38
N MET A 156 11.10 9.87 10.13
CA MET A 156 11.96 10.10 8.97
C MET A 156 12.43 11.55 8.87
N ALA A 157 11.58 12.52 9.24
CA ALA A 157 11.96 13.93 9.34
C ALA A 157 13.04 14.14 10.42
N ASP A 158 12.90 13.51 11.58
CA ASP A 158 13.91 13.53 12.64
C ASP A 158 15.27 12.93 12.17
N GLN A 159 15.25 12.10 11.12
CA GLN A 159 16.43 11.55 10.46
C GLN A 159 16.92 12.37 9.26
N GLY A 160 16.38 13.58 9.04
CA GLY A 160 16.81 14.53 8.01
C GLY A 160 16.11 14.39 6.66
N CYS A 161 15.03 13.59 6.55
CA CYS A 161 14.21 13.55 5.35
C CYS A 161 13.22 14.72 5.32
N ASN A 162 12.96 15.28 4.14
CA ASN A 162 12.01 16.37 3.94
C ASN A 162 10.87 16.01 2.94
N LYS A 163 10.99 14.86 2.30
CA LYS A 163 10.04 14.37 1.30
C LYS A 163 9.80 12.87 1.44
N VAL A 164 8.54 12.47 1.32
CA VAL A 164 8.13 11.09 1.14
C VAL A 164 7.85 10.81 -0.33
N VAL A 165 8.31 9.67 -0.81
CA VAL A 165 7.94 9.08 -2.11
C VAL A 165 7.33 7.71 -1.88
N ASP A 166 6.35 7.35 -2.68
CA ASP A 166 5.62 6.09 -2.57
C ASP A 166 5.15 5.64 -3.96
N VAL A 167 4.73 4.39 -4.06
CA VAL A 167 4.03 3.88 -5.23
C VAL A 167 2.71 3.24 -4.80
N CYS A 168 1.66 3.57 -5.51
CA CYS A 168 0.35 2.99 -5.24
C CYS A 168 -0.20 2.28 -6.49
N GLU A 169 -0.69 1.07 -6.32
CA GLU A 169 -1.31 0.32 -7.42
C GLU A 169 -2.54 1.08 -7.95
N PHE A 170 -2.61 1.26 -9.27
CA PHE A 170 -3.67 2.05 -9.93
C PHE A 170 -5.09 1.55 -9.63
N HIS A 171 -5.24 0.25 -9.40
CA HIS A 171 -6.54 -0.34 -9.07
C HIS A 171 -6.86 -0.34 -7.57
N ASN A 172 -5.92 0.06 -6.70
CA ASN A 172 -6.15 0.20 -5.27
C ASN A 172 -6.77 1.56 -4.95
N ILE A 173 -8.03 1.74 -5.37
CA ILE A 173 -8.77 3.00 -5.20
C ILE A 173 -8.82 3.48 -3.74
N PRO A 174 -9.02 2.63 -2.71
CA PRO A 174 -8.99 3.07 -1.32
C PRO A 174 -7.66 3.69 -0.92
N ALA A 175 -6.53 3.07 -1.28
CA ALA A 175 -5.20 3.60 -0.99
C ALA A 175 -4.93 4.90 -1.76
N LEU A 176 -5.24 4.97 -3.06
CA LEU A 176 -5.12 6.20 -3.85
C LEU A 176 -5.92 7.36 -3.25
N LYS A 177 -7.15 7.12 -2.80
CA LYS A 177 -7.96 8.14 -2.12
C LYS A 177 -7.34 8.58 -0.79
N LEU A 178 -6.71 7.67 -0.05
CA LEU A 178 -5.97 8.01 1.17
C LEU A 178 -4.78 8.90 0.83
N HIS A 179 -3.94 8.52 -0.14
CA HIS A 179 -2.78 9.33 -0.57
C HIS A 179 -3.20 10.74 -1.02
N ILE A 180 -4.23 10.86 -1.86
CA ILE A 180 -4.77 12.17 -2.27
C ILE A 180 -5.22 12.98 -1.05
N ARG A 181 -5.93 12.36 -0.11
CA ARG A 181 -6.38 13.00 1.14
C ARG A 181 -5.20 13.43 2.01
N MET A 182 -4.14 12.63 2.05
CA MET A 182 -2.90 12.96 2.76
C MET A 182 -2.07 14.02 2.03
N GLY A 183 -2.48 14.49 0.85
CA GLY A 183 -1.84 15.56 0.10
C GLY A 183 -0.72 15.11 -0.83
N TYR A 184 -0.65 13.82 -1.15
CA TYR A 184 0.29 13.34 -2.17
C TYR A 184 -0.06 13.86 -3.56
N LYS A 185 0.97 14.05 -4.37
CA LYS A 185 0.89 14.44 -5.78
C LYS A 185 1.48 13.35 -6.65
N GLU A 186 0.93 13.20 -7.86
CA GLU A 186 1.48 12.31 -8.88
C GLU A 186 2.80 12.88 -9.42
N GLN A 187 3.79 12.01 -9.63
CA GLN A 187 5.06 12.38 -10.28
C GLN A 187 5.00 12.33 -11.83
N GLY A 188 3.87 11.95 -12.42
CA GLY A 188 3.77 11.71 -13.86
C GLY A 188 4.55 10.45 -14.33
N ARG A 189 4.78 9.50 -13.43
CA ARG A 189 5.53 8.26 -13.67
C ARG A 189 4.73 7.05 -13.23
N ILE A 190 4.83 5.96 -13.98
CA ILE A 190 4.25 4.64 -13.67
C ILE A 190 5.36 3.61 -13.77
N MET A 191 5.46 2.79 -12.74
CA MET A 191 6.20 1.55 -12.79
C MET A 191 5.24 0.44 -13.24
N ASN A 192 5.47 -0.10 -14.42
CA ASN A 192 4.75 -1.25 -14.94
C ASN A 192 5.49 -2.51 -14.50
N VAL A 193 4.86 -3.34 -13.71
CA VAL A 193 5.40 -4.62 -13.24
C VAL A 193 4.69 -5.74 -13.96
N TYR A 194 5.46 -6.62 -14.58
CA TYR A 194 4.97 -7.79 -15.30
C TYR A 194 5.47 -9.05 -14.65
N GLU A 195 4.60 -10.04 -14.52
CA GLU A 195 4.96 -11.35 -14.03
C GLU A 195 4.48 -12.43 -15.00
N LEU A 196 5.38 -13.34 -15.34
CA LEU A 196 5.11 -14.49 -16.19
C LEU A 196 5.25 -15.79 -15.38
N PHE A 197 4.22 -16.64 -15.44
CA PHE A 197 4.15 -17.95 -14.80
C PHE A 197 4.42 -17.92 -13.29
N GLY A 198 4.11 -16.78 -12.61
CA GLY A 198 4.37 -16.61 -11.18
C GLY A 198 5.84 -16.65 -10.79
N ARG A 199 6.77 -16.57 -11.76
CA ARG A 199 8.20 -16.80 -11.53
C ARG A 199 9.09 -15.69 -12.09
N TRP A 200 8.84 -15.25 -13.33
CA TRP A 200 9.67 -14.29 -14.00
C TRP A 200 9.06 -12.90 -13.90
N ARG A 201 9.73 -12.00 -13.18
CA ARG A 201 9.31 -10.61 -13.02
C ARG A 201 10.24 -9.70 -13.79
N PHE A 202 9.67 -8.75 -14.49
CA PHE A 202 10.36 -7.64 -15.12
C PHE A 202 9.52 -6.38 -14.99
N TYR A 203 10.18 -5.24 -15.03
CA TYR A 203 9.49 -3.97 -14.84
C TYR A 203 10.02 -2.92 -15.80
N ARG A 204 9.17 -1.96 -16.11
CA ARG A 204 9.50 -0.82 -16.97
C ARG A 204 8.82 0.42 -16.43
N GLU A 205 9.60 1.51 -16.32
CA GLU A 205 9.04 2.82 -16.03
C GLU A 205 8.58 3.51 -17.31
N THR A 206 7.40 4.15 -17.25
CA THR A 206 6.83 5.01 -18.29
C THR A 206 6.42 6.33 -17.69
N ARG A 207 6.34 7.39 -18.52
CA ARG A 207 5.90 8.73 -18.12
C ARG A 207 4.57 9.07 -18.76
N TYR A 208 3.80 9.93 -18.08
CA TYR A 208 2.56 10.49 -18.58
C TYR A 208 2.46 11.97 -18.21
N SER A 209 1.71 12.76 -19.00
CA SER A 209 1.52 14.20 -18.81
C SER A 209 0.22 14.53 -18.09
N ASP A 210 -0.86 13.81 -18.42
CA ASP A 210 -2.20 14.10 -17.91
C ASP A 210 -2.45 13.34 -16.61
N SER A 211 -3.01 14.03 -15.59
CA SER A 211 -3.29 13.39 -14.31
C SER A 211 -4.21 12.16 -14.48
N ARG A 212 -3.76 11.01 -13.98
CA ARG A 212 -4.55 9.78 -13.96
C ARG A 212 -5.49 9.71 -12.75
N LEU A 213 -5.27 10.57 -11.75
CA LEU A 213 -6.04 10.59 -10.49
C LEU A 213 -7.04 11.75 -10.43
N GLU A 214 -7.18 12.55 -11.50
CA GLU A 214 -8.09 13.71 -11.53
C GLU A 214 -9.54 13.32 -11.18
N ALA A 215 -10.02 12.19 -11.71
CA ALA A 215 -11.36 11.69 -11.42
C ALA A 215 -11.58 11.34 -9.92
N LEU A 216 -10.52 10.98 -9.21
CA LEU A 216 -10.56 10.67 -7.79
C LEU A 216 -10.49 11.91 -6.89
N ARG A 217 -10.02 13.04 -7.44
CA ARG A 217 -9.92 14.33 -6.73
C ARG A 217 -11.23 15.10 -6.73
N LYS A 218 -12.08 14.88 -7.75
CA LYS A 218 -13.39 15.53 -7.82
C LYS A 218 -14.31 14.96 -6.74
N PRO A 219 -15.05 15.80 -5.97
CA PRO A 219 -16.11 15.29 -5.11
C PRO A 219 -17.13 14.54 -5.96
N ALA A 220 -17.64 13.41 -5.45
CA ALA A 220 -18.73 12.70 -6.11
C ALA A 220 -19.87 13.72 -6.38
N PRO A 221 -20.50 13.71 -7.57
CA PRO A 221 -21.61 14.59 -7.85
C PRO A 221 -22.65 14.40 -6.74
N SER A 222 -23.04 15.52 -6.11
CA SER A 222 -24.06 15.51 -5.07
C SER A 222 -25.35 14.98 -5.69
N THR A 223 -25.82 13.83 -5.25
CA THR A 223 -27.12 13.21 -5.60
C THR A 223 -28.28 14.01 -4.95
N VAL A 224 -28.26 15.33 -5.03
CA VAL A 224 -29.34 16.18 -4.55
C VAL A 224 -29.81 17.03 -5.74
N ALA A 225 -30.54 16.42 -6.65
CA ALA A 225 -31.43 17.11 -7.59
C ALA A 225 -32.29 16.08 -8.35
N ALA A 226 -33.09 15.28 -7.66
CA ALA A 226 -34.13 14.47 -8.29
C ALA A 226 -35.35 14.21 -7.36
N GLU A 227 -35.72 15.23 -6.54
CA GLU A 227 -37.03 15.24 -5.89
C GLU A 227 -37.53 16.69 -5.82
N ALA A 228 -37.83 17.27 -6.99
CA ALA A 228 -38.67 18.45 -7.10
C ALA A 228 -39.15 18.57 -8.55
N THR A 229 -40.10 17.74 -8.91
CA THR A 229 -41.14 18.02 -9.95
C THR A 229 -42.33 17.09 -9.75
#